data_338d910170869bc1abd33f65990132fe
#
_entry.id   338d910170869bc1abd33f65990132fe
#
_cell.length_a   1.000
_cell.length_b   1.000
_cell.length_c   1.000
_cell.angle_alpha   90.00
_cell.angle_beta   90.00
_cell.angle_gamma   90.00
#
_symmetry.space_group_name_H-M   'P 1'
#
loop_
_entity.id
_entity.type
_entity.pdbx_description
1 polymer ?
#
loop_
_entity_poly.entity_id
_entity_poly.type
_entity_poly.pdbx_seq_one_letter_code
_entity_poly.pdbx_strand_id
1 'polypeptide(L)'
;MLQASQEALQVITELNAAYWTPGEVRGFLSTLTGRRVDESVTVFPPFYCEFGKNLTLGKGVFINMGCTFQDAGGITIGEGTLIGHGSTVVTVNHAVDPERRGDMIPAPVVIGRQ
;
A
#
# COMPACT_ATOMS: atom_id res chain seq x y z
N MET A 1 -15.30 -7.40 -1.13
CA MET A 1 -13.85 -7.70 -1.24
C MET A 1 -13.39 -7.65 -2.69
N LEU A 2 -14.00 -8.45 -3.58
CA LEU A 2 -13.59 -8.46 -4.99
C LEU A 2 -13.75 -7.09 -5.64
N GLN A 3 -14.86 -6.41 -5.38
CA GLN A 3 -15.11 -5.09 -5.96
C GLN A 3 -14.06 -4.07 -5.51
N ALA A 4 -13.71 -4.07 -4.23
CA ALA A 4 -12.71 -3.14 -3.70
C ALA A 4 -11.33 -3.37 -4.32
N SER A 5 -10.93 -4.64 -4.52
CA SER A 5 -9.66 -4.94 -5.15
C SER A 5 -9.67 -4.59 -6.64
N GLN A 6 -10.81 -4.70 -7.31
CA GLN A 6 -10.93 -4.30 -8.71
C GLN A 6 -10.87 -2.78 -8.85
N GLU A 7 -11.47 -2.03 -7.93
CA GLU A 7 -11.36 -0.57 -7.92
C GLU A 7 -9.90 -0.14 -7.73
N ALA A 8 -9.20 -0.77 -6.79
CA ALA A 8 -7.78 -0.51 -6.58
C ALA A 8 -6.97 -0.82 -7.84
N LEU A 9 -7.25 -1.94 -8.48
CA LEU A 9 -6.54 -2.35 -9.69
C LEU A 9 -6.74 -1.33 -10.82
N GLN A 10 -7.93 -0.75 -10.97
CA GLN A 10 -8.18 0.28 -11.97
C GLN A 10 -7.29 1.49 -11.75
N VAL A 11 -7.21 1.98 -10.51
CA VAL A 11 -6.37 3.13 -10.16
C VAL A 11 -4.89 2.81 -10.38
N ILE A 12 -4.45 1.65 -9.92
CA ILE A 12 -3.05 1.22 -10.06
C ILE A 12 -2.65 1.06 -11.52
N THR A 13 -3.52 0.50 -12.34
CA THR A 13 -3.24 0.31 -13.76
C THR A 13 -2.99 1.66 -14.44
N GLU A 14 -3.81 2.65 -14.13
CA GLU A 14 -3.63 3.99 -14.68
C GLU A 14 -2.35 4.64 -14.16
N LEU A 15 -2.10 4.55 -12.86
CA LEU A 15 -0.91 5.09 -12.22
C LEU A 15 0.37 4.52 -12.85
N ASN A 16 0.43 3.23 -13.08
CA ASN A 16 1.64 2.55 -13.54
C ASN A 16 1.82 2.60 -15.07
N ALA A 17 0.85 3.13 -15.81
CA ALA A 17 0.85 3.08 -17.28
C ALA A 17 1.63 4.22 -17.94
N ALA A 18 1.94 5.30 -17.22
CA ALA A 18 2.54 6.49 -17.80
C ALA A 18 3.35 7.25 -16.76
N TYR A 19 4.08 8.26 -17.20
CA TYR A 19 4.74 9.18 -16.29
C TYR A 19 3.73 10.16 -15.70
N TRP A 20 3.84 10.41 -14.40
CA TRP A 20 3.06 11.41 -13.68
C TRP A 20 4.00 12.23 -12.80
N THR A 21 3.66 13.49 -12.59
CA THR A 21 4.41 14.33 -11.66
C THR A 21 4.24 13.82 -10.23
N PRO A 22 5.15 14.17 -9.29
CA PRO A 22 5.00 13.76 -7.90
C PRO A 22 3.64 14.13 -7.30
N GLY A 23 3.11 15.31 -7.62
CA GLY A 23 1.79 15.73 -7.15
C GLY A 23 0.66 14.90 -7.72
N GLU A 24 0.75 14.54 -9.01
CA GLU A 24 -0.23 13.67 -9.64
C GLU A 24 -0.20 12.27 -9.03
N VAL A 25 0.99 11.74 -8.75
CA VAL A 25 1.13 10.44 -8.07
C VAL A 25 0.44 10.49 -6.72
N ARG A 26 0.65 11.53 -5.93
CA ARG A 26 -0.04 11.69 -4.64
C ARG A 26 -1.56 11.74 -4.81
N GLY A 27 -2.04 12.35 -5.90
CA GLY A 27 -3.47 12.36 -6.23
C GLY A 27 -4.02 10.97 -6.44
N PHE A 28 -3.30 10.12 -7.19
CA PHE A 28 -3.67 8.72 -7.36
C PHE A 28 -3.70 7.99 -6.02
N LEU A 29 -2.70 8.21 -5.19
CA LEU A 29 -2.63 7.58 -3.87
C LEU A 29 -3.77 8.06 -2.95
N SER A 30 -4.15 9.33 -3.03
CA SER A 30 -5.27 9.85 -2.24
C SER A 30 -6.58 9.18 -2.65
N THR A 31 -6.80 9.00 -3.95
CA THR A 31 -7.96 8.29 -4.46
C THR A 31 -7.95 6.83 -4.00
N LEU A 32 -6.80 6.20 -4.13
CA LEU A 32 -6.61 4.78 -3.80
C LEU A 32 -6.86 4.51 -2.32
N THR A 33 -6.29 5.34 -1.44
CA THR A 33 -6.41 5.15 0.02
C THR A 33 -7.69 5.74 0.59
N GLY A 34 -8.36 6.62 -0.14
CA GLY A 34 -9.53 7.32 0.35
C GLY A 34 -9.18 8.38 1.39
N ARG A 35 -7.92 8.74 1.50
CA ARG A 35 -7.41 9.75 2.45
C ARG A 35 -6.47 10.69 1.73
N ARG A 36 -6.41 11.95 2.18
CA ARG A 36 -5.45 12.89 1.63
C ARG A 36 -4.04 12.42 1.97
N VAL A 37 -3.20 12.32 0.95
CA VAL A 37 -1.77 12.00 1.11
C VAL A 37 -1.01 13.31 1.23
N ASP A 38 -0.24 13.45 2.30
CA ASP A 38 0.49 14.69 2.58
C ASP A 38 1.48 15.02 1.46
N GLU A 39 1.69 16.32 1.21
CA GLU A 39 2.58 16.77 0.13
C GLU A 39 4.04 16.38 0.34
N SER A 40 4.43 16.02 1.56
CA SER A 40 5.78 15.55 1.88
C SER A 40 6.02 14.10 1.46
N VAL A 41 4.98 13.36 1.10
CA VAL A 41 5.10 11.96 0.69
C VAL A 41 5.58 11.88 -0.75
N THR A 42 6.53 10.96 -0.98
CA THR A 42 7.04 10.68 -2.33
C THR A 42 6.86 9.22 -2.63
N VAL A 43 6.24 8.92 -3.76
CA VAL A 43 6.06 7.55 -4.23
C VAL A 43 6.54 7.47 -5.68
N PHE A 44 7.44 6.51 -5.95
CA PHE A 44 7.91 6.24 -7.30
C PHE A 44 7.17 5.02 -7.84
N PRO A 45 6.34 5.16 -8.87
CA PRO A 45 5.73 4.01 -9.53
C PRO A 45 6.80 3.13 -10.19
N PRO A 46 6.51 1.85 -10.47
CA PRO A 46 5.21 1.21 -10.28
C PRO A 46 4.90 0.92 -8.81
N PHE A 47 3.64 1.02 -8.46
CA PHE A 47 3.12 0.84 -7.12
C PHE A 47 2.00 -0.19 -7.15
N TYR A 48 1.97 -1.11 -6.19
CA TYR A 48 0.95 -2.16 -6.13
C TYR A 48 0.37 -2.28 -4.73
N CYS A 49 -0.93 -2.50 -4.65
CA CYS A 49 -1.61 -2.85 -3.39
C CYS A 49 -2.86 -3.67 -3.72
N GLU A 50 -3.43 -4.33 -2.71
CA GLU A 50 -4.66 -5.10 -2.92
C GLU A 50 -5.90 -4.21 -2.89
N PHE A 51 -6.03 -3.39 -1.86
CA PHE A 51 -7.22 -2.58 -1.64
C PHE A 51 -6.95 -1.09 -1.62
N GLY A 52 -5.82 -0.69 -1.07
CA GLY A 52 -5.44 0.71 -0.88
C GLY A 52 -6.13 1.37 0.30
N LYS A 53 -7.42 1.09 0.52
CA LYS A 53 -8.20 1.73 1.59
C LYS A 53 -7.67 1.43 2.99
N ASN A 54 -6.92 0.35 3.14
CA ASN A 54 -6.36 -0.07 4.42
C ASN A 54 -4.91 0.38 4.60
N LEU A 55 -4.41 1.21 3.67
CA LEU A 55 -3.04 1.74 3.71
C LEU A 55 -3.07 3.17 4.20
N THR A 56 -2.27 3.48 5.21
CA THR A 56 -2.13 4.83 5.77
C THR A 56 -0.67 5.25 5.68
N LEU A 57 -0.42 6.41 5.07
CA LEU A 57 0.93 6.93 4.85
C LEU A 57 1.15 8.17 5.72
N GLY A 58 2.17 8.11 6.58
CA GLY A 58 2.58 9.24 7.39
C GLY A 58 3.33 10.30 6.58
N LYS A 59 3.52 11.47 7.17
CA LYS A 59 4.28 12.56 6.54
C LYS A 59 5.71 12.13 6.25
N GLY A 60 6.27 12.60 5.16
CA GLY A 60 7.66 12.35 4.81
C GLY A 60 7.97 10.92 4.39
N VAL A 61 6.97 10.08 4.24
CA VAL A 61 7.17 8.70 3.78
C VAL A 61 7.69 8.71 2.36
N PHE A 62 8.70 7.89 2.09
CA PHE A 62 9.26 7.69 0.77
C PHE A 62 9.11 6.22 0.38
N ILE A 63 8.40 5.95 -0.72
CA ILE A 63 8.22 4.60 -1.24
C ILE A 63 8.88 4.54 -2.61
N ASN A 64 9.91 3.71 -2.72
CA ASN A 64 10.64 3.55 -3.98
C ASN A 64 9.86 2.64 -4.95
N MET A 65 10.34 2.52 -6.17
CA MET A 65 9.61 1.84 -7.24
C MET A 65 9.52 0.33 -7.02
N GLY A 66 8.43 -0.25 -7.49
CA GLY A 66 8.23 -1.70 -7.48
C GLY A 66 7.74 -2.28 -6.17
N CYS A 67 7.27 -1.45 -5.24
CA CYS A 67 6.79 -1.95 -3.95
C CYS A 67 5.37 -2.50 -4.06
N THR A 68 5.07 -3.52 -3.25
CA THR A 68 3.77 -4.17 -3.17
C THR A 68 3.28 -4.18 -1.74
N PHE A 69 2.03 -3.76 -1.54
CA PHE A 69 1.41 -3.70 -0.22
C PHE A 69 0.14 -4.54 -0.22
N GLN A 70 0.20 -5.70 0.45
CA GLN A 70 -0.98 -6.56 0.62
C GLN A 70 -1.69 -6.09 1.89
N ASP A 71 -2.56 -5.12 1.74
CA ASP A 71 -3.11 -4.34 2.85
C ASP A 71 -4.44 -4.85 3.39
N ALA A 72 -4.78 -6.13 3.16
CA ALA A 72 -6.04 -6.70 3.66
C ALA A 72 -6.21 -6.52 5.16
N GLY A 73 -5.15 -6.68 5.94
CA GLY A 73 -5.17 -6.54 7.39
C GLY A 73 -4.83 -5.15 7.91
N GLY A 74 -4.54 -4.20 7.00
CA GLY A 74 -4.17 -2.84 7.37
C GLY A 74 -2.67 -2.63 7.45
N ILE A 75 -2.19 -1.59 6.78
CA ILE A 75 -0.78 -1.19 6.82
C ILE A 75 -0.72 0.29 7.20
N THR A 76 0.03 0.61 8.24
CA THR A 76 0.33 1.99 8.61
C THR A 76 1.82 2.21 8.49
N ILE A 77 2.23 3.16 7.66
CA ILE A 77 3.63 3.52 7.49
C ILE A 77 3.87 4.84 8.22
N GLY A 78 4.74 4.77 9.24
CA GLY A 78 5.00 5.90 10.12
C GLY A 78 5.78 7.02 9.46
N GLU A 79 5.72 8.20 10.05
CA GLU A 79 6.36 9.41 9.55
C GLU A 79 7.84 9.20 9.25
N GLY A 80 8.29 9.68 8.11
CA GLY A 80 9.69 9.66 7.70
C GLY A 80 10.24 8.31 7.28
N THR A 81 9.41 7.28 7.22
CA THR A 81 9.86 5.93 6.85
C THR A 81 10.22 5.87 5.37
N LEU A 82 11.33 5.19 5.09
CA LEU A 82 11.78 4.93 3.73
C LEU A 82 11.57 3.46 3.41
N ILE A 83 10.83 3.18 2.34
CA ILE A 83 10.60 1.82 1.83
C ILE A 83 11.45 1.64 0.58
N GLY A 84 12.42 0.72 0.64
CA GLY A 84 13.32 0.44 -0.48
C GLY A 84 12.60 -0.18 -1.67
N HIS A 85 13.17 -0.02 -2.85
CA HIS A 85 12.55 -0.54 -4.08
C HIS A 85 12.36 -2.05 -4.01
N GLY A 86 11.28 -2.52 -4.63
CA GLY A 86 10.98 -3.96 -4.70
C GLY A 86 10.50 -4.57 -3.38
N SER A 87 10.22 -3.75 -2.35
CA SER A 87 9.77 -4.27 -1.06
C SER A 87 8.36 -4.82 -1.15
N THR A 88 8.09 -5.88 -0.40
CA THR A 88 6.75 -6.46 -0.29
C THR A 88 6.34 -6.48 1.18
N VAL A 89 5.19 -5.89 1.48
CA VAL A 89 4.62 -5.87 2.83
C VAL A 89 3.34 -6.68 2.81
N VAL A 90 3.27 -7.71 3.65
CA VAL A 90 2.18 -8.69 3.66
C VAL A 90 1.49 -8.64 5.02
N THR A 91 0.16 -8.57 5.00
CA THR A 91 -0.66 -8.51 6.22
C THR A 91 -1.50 -9.76 6.43
N VAL A 92 -1.19 -10.87 5.75
CA VAL A 92 -1.91 -12.12 5.93
C VAL A 92 -0.95 -13.18 6.44
N ASN A 93 -1.43 -13.99 7.39
CA ASN A 93 -0.69 -15.12 7.95
C ASN A 93 -1.56 -16.37 7.86
N HIS A 94 -0.91 -17.54 7.79
CA HIS A 94 -1.63 -18.80 7.90
C HIS A 94 -1.94 -19.07 9.36
N ALA A 95 -3.11 -19.72 9.61
CA ALA A 95 -3.47 -20.14 10.94
C ALA A 95 -2.46 -21.17 11.45
N VAL A 96 -2.13 -21.08 12.75
CA VAL A 96 -1.19 -22.01 13.38
C VAL A 96 -1.85 -23.34 13.79
N ASP A 97 -3.19 -23.35 13.94
CA ASP A 97 -3.95 -24.54 14.25
C ASP A 97 -3.84 -25.53 13.09
N PRO A 98 -3.38 -26.78 13.30
CA PRO A 98 -3.25 -27.75 12.22
C PRO A 98 -4.52 -27.96 11.40
N GLU A 99 -5.69 -27.85 12.03
CA GLU A 99 -6.96 -28.00 11.31
C GLU A 99 -7.29 -26.79 10.44
N ARG A 100 -6.64 -25.67 10.66
CA ARG A 100 -6.88 -24.41 9.96
C ARG A 100 -5.66 -23.86 9.25
N ARG A 101 -4.61 -24.62 9.12
CA ARG A 101 -3.33 -24.12 8.59
C ARG A 101 -3.43 -23.59 7.17
N GLY A 102 -4.46 -23.94 6.44
CA GLY A 102 -4.69 -23.40 5.11
C GLY A 102 -5.39 -22.06 5.09
N ASP A 103 -5.89 -21.60 6.24
CA ASP A 103 -6.61 -20.33 6.33
C ASP A 103 -5.63 -19.16 6.32
N MET A 104 -6.03 -18.07 5.67
CA MET A 104 -5.29 -16.82 5.67
C MET A 104 -5.89 -15.89 6.70
N ILE A 105 -5.09 -15.46 7.67
CA ILE A 105 -5.54 -14.59 8.75
C ILE A 105 -4.97 -13.19 8.51
N PRO A 106 -5.81 -12.20 8.19
CA PRO A 106 -5.33 -10.81 8.07
C PRO A 106 -4.82 -10.31 9.42
N ALA A 107 -3.71 -9.61 9.39
CA ALA A 107 -3.12 -9.02 10.59
C ALA A 107 -2.56 -7.63 10.22
N PRO A 108 -2.82 -6.61 11.06
CA PRO A 108 -2.31 -5.27 10.77
C PRO A 108 -0.78 -5.24 10.86
N VAL A 109 -0.19 -4.36 10.04
CA VAL A 109 1.25 -4.12 10.03
C VAL A 109 1.49 -2.63 10.25
N VAL A 110 2.37 -2.32 11.18
CA VAL A 110 2.80 -0.94 11.45
C VAL A 110 4.29 -0.86 11.20
N ILE A 111 4.69 -0.02 10.26
CA ILE A 111 6.10 0.23 9.97
C ILE A 111 6.49 1.50 10.68
N GLY A 112 7.49 1.38 11.54
CA GLY A 112 7.90 2.50 12.38
C GLY A 112 8.51 3.65 11.60
N ARG A 113 8.58 4.81 12.26
CA ARG A 113 9.20 6.01 11.69
C ARG A 113 10.71 5.92 11.85
N GLN A 114 11.38 6.62 10.99
CA GLN A 114 12.83 6.74 11.04
C GLN A 114 13.28 7.93 11.86
#